data_71b56162d670c11b22ba0784c75d9a70
#
_entry.id   71b56162d670c11b22ba0784c75d9a70
#
_cell.length_a   1.000
_cell.length_b   1.000
_cell.length_c   1.000
_cell.angle_alpha   90.00
_cell.angle_beta   90.00
_cell.angle_gamma   90.00
#
_symmetry.space_group_name_H-M   'P 1'
#
loop_
_entity.id
_entity.type
_entity.pdbx_description
1 polymer ?
#
loop_
_entity_poly.entity_id
_entity_poly.type
_entity_poly.pdbx_seq_one_letter_code
_entity_poly.pdbx_strand_id
1 'polypeptide(L)'
;MPDLIAQGASPEQRWRRPVPLGQAIAVGRSAGRWSVPWDDRVSRTHVRLSFEAGQLSVTRVPESLNPVFYLGTARDQFELRCGEHFVIGSTTFSLVEQHLGATLDAPPPVTEETISHEFLQQLRFRDADRRIDALSKLPEIFSAAVTEDEQSAQLVEVLLASIPQANFVGIAEVSTSGGEITTRPWERRDLQRGANLPSERLIRQALESRASVVHTWRQDSSDSEMSFTQHDSSDWAFCVPLTDGIECSRAVYVAGNFSHVGPKPTPSLLTEDVKFVDLAARTLGHLRGLRRFERETANLRQFISPVVMETLIDQDPELALAPREADVSVLFCDLRGFSRRTEQEADDLLGLLHRVSDALGVMTRQILAHGGVVGDFHGDAAMGFWGWPFAQEDTAARVCQAALAIRREFADAAIAAGHPLSNFRMGIGIASGRAVAGKIGTIDQVKITVFGPVVNLASRLESMTKTLRASILLDESTAAYIREHVPTSLARVRRIANVRPYGMATAVEVSELLPPVTEFPELSDSAIAVYEQALDALSKGDWERSFSLLHQVPATDRVKDFLTVFIAQNNRTPPQDWDGTVPLGHDSQHGDRA
;
A
#
# COMPACT_ATOMS: atom_id res chain seq x y z
N MET A 1 -7.78 26.90 -5.34
CA MET A 1 -6.69 27.88 -5.60
C MET A 1 -6.72 28.22 -7.07
N PRO A 2 -6.42 29.43 -7.51
CA PRO A 2 -6.36 29.75 -8.93
C PRO A 2 -5.07 29.23 -9.56
N ASP A 3 -5.09 29.12 -10.89
CA ASP A 3 -3.91 28.83 -11.68
C ASP A 3 -3.48 30.09 -12.45
N LEU A 4 -2.17 30.25 -12.59
CA LEU A 4 -1.59 31.25 -13.49
C LEU A 4 -1.17 30.55 -14.78
N ILE A 5 -1.60 31.11 -15.92
CA ILE A 5 -1.22 30.66 -17.25
C ILE A 5 -0.33 31.72 -17.87
N ALA A 6 0.85 31.32 -18.34
CA ALA A 6 1.69 32.13 -19.21
C ALA A 6 1.58 31.62 -20.64
N GLN A 7 1.29 32.50 -21.59
CA GLN A 7 1.15 32.19 -22.99
C GLN A 7 2.00 33.18 -23.83
N GLY A 8 2.95 32.63 -24.58
CA GLY A 8 3.72 33.38 -25.57
C GLY A 8 3.05 33.46 -26.94
N ALA A 9 3.82 33.86 -27.96
CA ALA A 9 3.33 34.06 -29.32
C ALA A 9 2.94 32.76 -30.05
N SER A 10 3.54 31.61 -29.68
CA SER A 10 3.20 30.32 -30.27
C SER A 10 2.53 29.39 -29.24
N PRO A 11 1.71 28.40 -29.66
CA PRO A 11 1.05 27.46 -28.76
C PRO A 11 1.99 26.68 -27.86
N GLU A 12 3.21 26.41 -28.31
CA GLU A 12 4.24 25.66 -27.57
C GLU A 12 4.86 26.50 -26.43
N GLN A 13 4.74 27.83 -26.51
CA GLN A 13 5.24 28.79 -25.54
C GLN A 13 4.21 28.99 -24.42
N ARG A 14 3.93 27.95 -23.66
CA ARG A 14 2.88 27.96 -22.65
C ARG A 14 3.23 27.12 -21.43
N TRP A 15 2.76 27.58 -20.27
CA TRP A 15 2.63 26.75 -19.07
C TRP A 15 1.42 27.19 -18.22
N ARG A 16 0.87 26.27 -17.44
CA ARG A 16 -0.17 26.47 -16.44
C ARG A 16 0.32 25.96 -15.09
N ARG A 17 0.16 26.75 -14.02
CA ARG A 17 0.70 26.43 -12.70
C ARG A 17 -0.19 26.92 -11.57
N PRO A 18 -0.48 26.11 -10.53
CA PRO A 18 -1.24 26.53 -9.36
C PRO A 18 -0.48 27.58 -8.58
N VAL A 19 -1.16 28.65 -8.21
CA VAL A 19 -0.60 29.75 -7.42
C VAL A 19 -0.70 29.41 -5.94
N PRO A 20 0.42 29.26 -5.21
CA PRO A 20 0.38 28.93 -3.78
C PRO A 20 -0.15 30.12 -2.95
N LEU A 21 -0.95 29.80 -1.93
CA LEU A 21 -1.50 30.79 -1.00
C LEU A 21 -0.40 31.34 -0.08
N GLY A 22 -0.33 32.66 0.07
CA GLY A 22 0.55 33.33 1.03
C GLY A 22 2.05 33.25 0.74
N GLN A 23 2.45 32.73 -0.42
CA GLN A 23 3.86 32.66 -0.84
C GLN A 23 4.16 33.70 -1.92
N ALA A 24 5.26 34.42 -1.76
CA ALA A 24 5.77 35.30 -2.80
C ALA A 24 6.47 34.48 -3.89
N ILE A 25 6.03 34.65 -5.14
CA ILE A 25 6.54 33.99 -6.34
C ILE A 25 7.27 35.03 -7.21
N ALA A 26 8.44 34.69 -7.70
CA ALA A 26 9.12 35.49 -8.71
C ALA A 26 8.85 34.90 -10.09
N VAL A 27 8.41 35.73 -11.06
CA VAL A 27 8.20 35.37 -12.45
C VAL A 27 9.15 36.17 -13.34
N GLY A 28 9.75 35.49 -14.32
CA GLY A 28 10.71 36.12 -15.22
C GLY A 28 11.31 35.13 -16.20
N ARG A 29 12.26 35.57 -17.04
CA ARG A 29 12.89 34.73 -18.06
C ARG A 29 13.71 33.57 -17.46
N SER A 30 14.24 33.72 -16.23
CA SER A 30 15.08 32.73 -15.56
C SER A 30 14.64 32.47 -14.11
N ALA A 31 13.35 32.56 -13.82
CA ALA A 31 12.77 32.46 -12.47
C ALA A 31 12.43 31.00 -12.08
N GLY A 32 13.28 30.03 -12.42
CA GLY A 32 13.10 28.63 -12.07
C GLY A 32 11.79 28.04 -12.61
N ARG A 33 10.95 27.47 -11.74
CA ARG A 33 9.65 26.91 -12.13
C ARG A 33 8.71 27.93 -12.80
N TRP A 34 8.87 29.23 -12.54
CA TRP A 34 8.01 30.31 -13.07
C TRP A 34 8.70 31.06 -14.23
N SER A 35 9.59 30.39 -14.95
CA SER A 35 10.31 31.00 -16.06
C SER A 35 9.51 31.01 -17.36
N VAL A 36 9.72 32.08 -18.15
CA VAL A 36 9.23 32.24 -19.53
C VAL A 36 10.43 32.46 -20.46
N PRO A 37 11.22 31.40 -20.74
CA PRO A 37 12.49 31.51 -21.45
C PRO A 37 12.32 31.90 -22.93
N TRP A 38 11.13 31.82 -23.46
CA TRP A 38 10.80 32.14 -24.87
C TRP A 38 10.64 33.63 -25.16
N ASP A 39 10.62 34.50 -24.14
CA ASP A 39 10.40 35.94 -24.32
C ASP A 39 11.60 36.75 -23.82
N ASP A 40 12.41 37.25 -24.76
CA ASP A 40 13.59 38.07 -24.46
C ASP A 40 13.26 39.44 -23.86
N ARG A 41 12.04 39.91 -23.98
CA ARG A 41 11.54 41.17 -23.39
C ARG A 41 11.24 41.02 -21.91
N VAL A 42 11.20 39.78 -21.38
CA VAL A 42 11.00 39.51 -19.96
C VAL A 42 12.35 39.50 -19.26
N SER A 43 12.53 40.29 -18.21
CA SER A 43 13.75 40.32 -17.40
C SER A 43 13.93 38.99 -16.65
N ARG A 44 15.17 38.69 -16.17
CA ARG A 44 15.47 37.45 -15.43
C ARG A 44 14.49 37.20 -14.27
N THR A 45 14.23 38.25 -13.50
CA THR A 45 13.11 38.38 -12.55
C THR A 45 12.39 39.65 -12.93
N HIS A 46 11.10 39.57 -13.31
CA HIS A 46 10.37 40.71 -13.84
C HIS A 46 9.28 41.19 -12.89
N VAL A 47 8.51 40.28 -12.32
CA VAL A 47 7.46 40.59 -11.34
C VAL A 47 7.54 39.66 -10.16
N ARG A 48 7.03 40.14 -9.00
CA ARG A 48 6.70 39.35 -7.82
C ARG A 48 5.20 39.24 -7.71
N LEU A 49 4.73 38.04 -7.39
CA LEU A 49 3.33 37.70 -7.25
C LEU A 49 3.08 37.21 -5.83
N SER A 50 1.97 37.61 -5.22
CA SER A 50 1.46 37.06 -3.96
C SER A 50 -0.05 36.92 -4.05
N PHE A 51 -0.58 35.74 -3.71
CA PHE A 51 -2.02 35.48 -3.75
C PHE A 51 -2.58 35.43 -2.35
N GLU A 52 -3.43 36.41 -2.02
CA GLU A 52 -4.08 36.55 -0.71
C GLU A 52 -5.52 37.07 -0.88
N ALA A 53 -6.42 36.66 -0.01
CA ALA A 53 -7.81 37.12 0.00
C ALA A 53 -8.56 37.04 -1.35
N GLY A 54 -8.22 36.06 -2.21
CA GLY A 54 -8.88 35.88 -3.51
C GLY A 54 -8.33 36.74 -4.64
N GLN A 55 -7.27 37.51 -4.42
CA GLN A 55 -6.66 38.40 -5.41
C GLN A 55 -5.16 38.11 -5.55
N LEU A 56 -4.63 38.26 -6.76
CA LEU A 56 -3.21 38.13 -7.04
C LEU A 56 -2.60 39.54 -7.11
N SER A 57 -1.80 39.89 -6.12
CA SER A 57 -0.99 41.10 -6.13
C SER A 57 0.20 40.91 -7.07
N VAL A 58 0.37 41.81 -8.02
CA VAL A 58 1.46 41.82 -9.00
C VAL A 58 2.28 43.08 -8.75
N THR A 59 3.58 42.90 -8.48
CA THR A 59 4.51 44.02 -8.26
C THR A 59 5.71 43.86 -9.21
N ARG A 60 5.97 44.86 -10.03
CA ARG A 60 7.11 44.92 -10.92
C ARG A 60 8.39 45.06 -10.10
N VAL A 61 9.43 44.32 -10.48
CA VAL A 61 10.76 44.45 -9.88
C VAL A 61 11.43 45.72 -10.44
N PRO A 62 12.01 46.61 -9.59
CA PRO A 62 12.57 47.88 -10.05
C PRO A 62 13.64 47.75 -11.15
N GLU A 63 14.42 46.66 -11.14
CA GLU A 63 15.48 46.38 -12.10
C GLU A 63 14.96 45.81 -13.44
N SER A 64 13.64 45.60 -13.59
CA SER A 64 13.07 45.12 -14.84
C SER A 64 13.05 46.21 -15.90
N LEU A 65 13.47 45.88 -17.14
CA LEU A 65 13.63 46.86 -18.20
C LEU A 65 12.29 47.29 -18.88
N ASN A 66 11.40 46.33 -19.08
CA ASN A 66 10.15 46.59 -19.81
C ASN A 66 8.98 46.80 -18.84
N PRO A 67 7.95 47.56 -19.27
CA PRO A 67 6.75 47.79 -18.48
C PRO A 67 5.87 46.53 -18.41
N VAL A 68 5.05 46.48 -17.33
CA VAL A 68 3.96 45.51 -17.20
C VAL A 68 2.67 46.18 -17.58
N PHE A 69 1.93 45.61 -18.52
CA PHE A 69 0.65 46.16 -19.00
C PHE A 69 -0.51 45.43 -18.32
N TYR A 70 -1.38 46.21 -17.67
CA TYR A 70 -2.64 45.73 -17.12
C TYR A 70 -3.78 46.66 -17.60
N LEU A 71 -4.84 46.04 -18.14
CA LEU A 71 -5.95 46.80 -18.76
C LEU A 71 -5.47 47.85 -19.79
N GLY A 72 -4.48 47.50 -20.60
CA GLY A 72 -3.93 48.38 -21.65
C GLY A 72 -3.02 49.51 -21.14
N THR A 73 -2.78 49.65 -19.84
CA THR A 73 -1.91 50.69 -19.25
C THR A 73 -0.71 50.08 -18.53
N ALA A 74 0.45 50.76 -18.62
CA ALA A 74 1.64 50.35 -17.86
C ALA A 74 1.45 50.61 -16.37
N ARG A 75 1.68 49.60 -15.53
CA ARG A 75 1.55 49.68 -14.07
C ARG A 75 2.68 48.93 -13.39
N ASP A 76 3.18 49.47 -12.29
CA ASP A 76 4.22 48.84 -11.47
C ASP A 76 3.63 47.99 -10.36
N GLN A 77 2.40 48.26 -9.93
CA GLN A 77 1.66 47.48 -8.94
C GLN A 77 0.17 47.47 -9.20
N PHE A 78 -0.47 46.32 -9.15
CA PHE A 78 -1.91 46.15 -9.31
C PHE A 78 -2.37 44.80 -8.71
N GLU A 79 -3.67 44.67 -8.58
CA GLU A 79 -4.32 43.41 -8.14
C GLU A 79 -5.07 42.80 -9.34
N LEU A 80 -4.93 41.47 -9.47
CA LEU A 80 -5.54 40.69 -10.55
C LEU A 80 -6.58 39.75 -9.95
N ARG A 81 -7.77 39.68 -10.56
CA ARG A 81 -8.83 38.73 -10.22
C ARG A 81 -8.85 37.56 -11.22
N CYS A 82 -9.48 36.45 -10.84
CA CYS A 82 -9.72 35.35 -11.76
C CYS A 82 -10.50 35.84 -12.99
N GLY A 83 -10.04 35.43 -14.18
CA GLY A 83 -10.54 35.92 -15.48
C GLY A 83 -9.79 37.11 -16.05
N GLU A 84 -8.94 37.78 -15.29
CA GLU A 84 -8.14 38.91 -15.76
C GLU A 84 -6.72 38.48 -16.16
N HIS A 85 -6.05 39.36 -16.91
CA HIS A 85 -4.69 39.09 -17.40
C HIS A 85 -3.82 40.36 -17.39
N PHE A 86 -2.51 40.15 -17.40
CA PHE A 86 -1.50 41.17 -17.64
C PHE A 86 -0.49 40.71 -18.70
N VAL A 87 0.22 41.64 -19.29
CA VAL A 87 1.16 41.34 -20.38
C VAL A 87 2.54 41.88 -20.06
N ILE A 88 3.56 41.10 -20.35
CA ILE A 88 4.97 41.49 -20.31
C ILE A 88 5.61 41.08 -21.63
N GLY A 89 6.13 42.04 -22.41
CA GLY A 89 6.70 41.74 -23.72
C GLY A 89 5.69 41.16 -24.69
N SER A 90 5.87 39.92 -25.11
CA SER A 90 4.96 39.14 -25.96
C SER A 90 4.20 38.06 -25.19
N THR A 91 4.40 37.98 -23.89
CA THR A 91 3.79 36.95 -23.04
C THR A 91 2.62 37.52 -22.24
N THR A 92 1.46 36.85 -22.35
CA THR A 92 0.24 37.11 -21.56
C THR A 92 0.19 36.19 -20.35
N PHE A 93 -0.06 36.77 -19.18
CA PHE A 93 -0.27 36.06 -17.94
C PHE A 93 -1.71 36.17 -17.51
N SER A 94 -2.46 35.07 -17.47
CA SER A 94 -3.89 35.05 -17.12
C SER A 94 -4.10 34.28 -15.82
N LEU A 95 -4.87 34.87 -14.88
CA LEU A 95 -5.29 34.20 -13.65
C LEU A 95 -6.63 33.51 -13.90
N VAL A 96 -6.69 32.21 -13.73
CA VAL A 96 -7.89 31.41 -14.01
C VAL A 96 -8.29 30.57 -12.80
N GLU A 97 -9.56 30.23 -12.72
CA GLU A 97 -10.04 29.31 -11.70
C GLU A 97 -9.56 27.89 -11.99
N GLN A 98 -9.21 27.18 -10.94
CA GLN A 98 -8.77 25.79 -11.04
C GLN A 98 -9.95 24.87 -11.42
N HIS A 99 -11.15 25.18 -10.93
CA HIS A 99 -12.37 24.45 -11.18
C HIS A 99 -13.37 25.33 -11.92
N LEU A 100 -14.03 24.78 -12.93
CA LEU A 100 -15.17 25.41 -13.58
C LEU A 100 -16.43 24.63 -13.23
N GLY A 101 -17.48 25.32 -12.81
CA GLY A 101 -18.81 24.74 -12.69
C GLY A 101 -19.41 24.42 -14.07
N ALA A 102 -20.44 23.60 -14.12
CA ALA A 102 -21.28 23.41 -15.30
C ALA A 102 -22.49 24.34 -15.24
N THR A 103 -23.10 24.63 -16.41
CA THR A 103 -24.27 25.49 -16.49
C THR A 103 -25.50 24.74 -17.02
N LEU A 104 -26.65 25.02 -16.42
CA LEU A 104 -27.97 24.61 -16.90
C LEU A 104 -28.51 25.60 -17.95
N ASP A 105 -27.98 26.84 -18.00
CA ASP A 105 -28.47 27.94 -18.87
C ASP A 105 -28.01 27.80 -20.31
N ALA A 106 -27.35 26.71 -20.69
CA ALA A 106 -27.01 26.46 -22.08
C ALA A 106 -28.29 26.36 -22.92
N PRO A 107 -28.37 27.04 -24.10
CA PRO A 107 -29.53 26.94 -24.96
C PRO A 107 -29.75 25.49 -25.41
N PRO A 108 -31.00 25.08 -25.68
CA PRO A 108 -31.27 23.73 -26.17
C PRO A 108 -30.50 23.50 -27.49
N PRO A 109 -29.88 22.34 -27.69
CA PRO A 109 -29.15 22.04 -28.90
C PRO A 109 -30.12 21.93 -30.09
N VAL A 110 -29.65 22.32 -31.27
CA VAL A 110 -30.39 22.12 -32.54
C VAL A 110 -30.37 20.65 -32.96
N THR A 111 -29.23 19.98 -32.76
CA THR A 111 -29.12 18.52 -32.94
C THR A 111 -28.46 17.89 -31.72
N GLU A 112 -28.94 16.71 -31.39
CA GLU A 112 -28.44 15.89 -30.30
C GLU A 112 -28.28 14.45 -30.80
N GLU A 113 -27.07 13.95 -30.76
CA GLU A 113 -26.75 12.58 -31.23
C GLU A 113 -26.03 11.80 -30.12
N THR A 114 -26.55 10.62 -29.82
CA THR A 114 -25.87 9.65 -28.95
C THR A 114 -25.17 8.61 -29.81
N ILE A 115 -23.87 8.45 -29.63
CA ILE A 115 -23.03 7.63 -30.47
C ILE A 115 -22.49 6.47 -29.62
N SER A 116 -22.86 5.24 -30.00
CA SER A 116 -22.35 4.05 -29.30
C SER A 116 -20.90 3.76 -29.66
N HIS A 117 -20.19 3.13 -28.73
CA HIS A 117 -18.80 2.69 -28.96
C HIS A 117 -18.68 1.73 -30.15
N GLU A 118 -19.64 0.81 -30.33
CA GLU A 118 -19.66 -0.15 -31.44
C GLU A 118 -19.69 0.56 -32.79
N PHE A 119 -20.49 1.62 -32.90
CA PHE A 119 -20.52 2.44 -34.10
C PHE A 119 -19.17 3.15 -34.32
N LEU A 120 -18.57 3.72 -33.27
CA LEU A 120 -17.27 4.40 -33.37
C LEU A 120 -16.16 3.44 -33.84
N GLN A 121 -16.19 2.17 -33.44
CA GLN A 121 -15.19 1.19 -33.89
C GLN A 121 -15.19 0.99 -35.42
N GLN A 122 -16.34 1.04 -36.06
CA GLN A 122 -16.47 0.80 -37.51
C GLN A 122 -16.00 1.97 -38.37
N LEU A 123 -15.87 3.16 -37.80
CA LEU A 123 -15.42 4.35 -38.53
C LEU A 123 -13.93 4.26 -38.86
N ARG A 124 -13.54 4.87 -40.00
CA ARG A 124 -12.13 5.06 -40.38
C ARG A 124 -11.74 6.52 -40.22
N PHE A 125 -10.56 6.77 -39.73
CA PHE A 125 -9.98 8.11 -39.66
C PHE A 125 -9.58 8.56 -41.08
N ARG A 126 -9.87 9.82 -41.44
CA ARG A 126 -9.39 10.44 -42.67
C ARG A 126 -7.92 10.84 -42.58
N ASP A 127 -7.49 11.33 -41.40
CA ASP A 127 -6.10 11.66 -41.06
C ASP A 127 -5.58 10.58 -40.07
N ALA A 128 -5.47 9.35 -40.56
CA ALA A 128 -5.14 8.19 -39.70
C ALA A 128 -3.74 8.31 -39.10
N ASP A 129 -2.73 8.70 -39.87
CA ASP A 129 -1.33 8.69 -39.45
C ASP A 129 -1.11 9.63 -38.25
N ARG A 130 -1.64 10.85 -38.32
CA ARG A 130 -1.52 11.83 -37.22
C ARG A 130 -2.22 11.39 -35.94
N ARG A 131 -3.42 10.79 -36.09
CA ARG A 131 -4.21 10.34 -34.93
C ARG A 131 -3.62 9.10 -34.28
N ILE A 132 -3.11 8.17 -35.09
CA ILE A 132 -2.42 6.98 -34.61
C ILE A 132 -1.12 7.38 -33.88
N ASP A 133 -0.33 8.32 -34.46
CA ASP A 133 0.88 8.82 -33.79
C ASP A 133 0.57 9.45 -32.43
N ALA A 134 -0.50 10.23 -32.33
CA ALA A 134 -0.94 10.80 -31.05
C ALA A 134 -1.38 9.72 -30.04
N LEU A 135 -2.18 8.73 -30.49
CA LEU A 135 -2.66 7.65 -29.62
C LEU A 135 -1.52 6.72 -29.16
N SER A 136 -0.54 6.45 -30.03
CA SER A 136 0.60 5.59 -29.69
C SER A 136 1.50 6.17 -28.59
N LYS A 137 1.53 7.48 -28.43
CA LYS A 137 2.29 8.18 -27.39
C LYS A 137 1.57 8.25 -26.04
N LEU A 138 0.23 8.08 -26.01
CA LEU A 138 -0.56 8.19 -24.78
C LEU A 138 -0.09 7.23 -23.65
N PRO A 139 0.20 5.95 -23.90
CA PRO A 139 0.65 5.05 -22.84
C PRO A 139 1.94 5.52 -22.17
N GLU A 140 2.92 6.04 -22.92
CA GLU A 140 4.18 6.57 -22.38
C GLU A 140 3.93 7.84 -21.55
N ILE A 141 3.12 8.77 -22.10
CA ILE A 141 2.75 10.01 -21.42
C ILE A 141 2.05 9.70 -20.09
N PHE A 142 1.05 8.83 -20.09
CA PHE A 142 0.31 8.49 -18.88
C PHE A 142 1.14 7.67 -17.89
N SER A 143 2.09 6.87 -18.36
CA SER A 143 3.00 6.11 -17.49
C SER A 143 4.03 6.99 -16.80
N ALA A 144 4.45 8.08 -17.40
CA ALA A 144 5.38 9.04 -16.81
C ALA A 144 4.73 9.90 -15.71
N ALA A 145 3.39 10.05 -15.73
CA ALA A 145 2.67 10.82 -14.72
C ALA A 145 2.56 10.05 -13.40
N VAL A 146 2.88 10.72 -12.29
CA VAL A 146 2.87 10.15 -10.95
C VAL A 146 1.46 10.11 -10.36
N THR A 147 0.62 11.11 -10.65
CA THR A 147 -0.72 11.27 -10.10
C THR A 147 -1.81 11.17 -11.17
N GLU A 148 -3.05 10.85 -10.76
CA GLU A 148 -4.22 10.85 -11.65
C GLU A 148 -4.55 12.24 -12.18
N ASP A 149 -4.29 13.29 -11.40
CA ASP A 149 -4.46 14.67 -11.81
C ASP A 149 -3.49 15.07 -12.93
N GLU A 150 -2.23 14.63 -12.84
CA GLU A 150 -1.25 14.83 -13.91
C GLU A 150 -1.65 14.10 -15.20
N GLN A 151 -2.13 12.86 -15.10
CA GLN A 151 -2.63 12.11 -16.26
C GLN A 151 -3.81 12.82 -16.92
N SER A 152 -4.73 13.34 -16.11
CA SER A 152 -5.88 14.10 -16.58
C SER A 152 -5.46 15.39 -17.30
N ALA A 153 -4.50 16.12 -16.74
CA ALA A 153 -3.96 17.33 -17.35
C ALA A 153 -3.28 17.05 -18.69
N GLN A 154 -2.48 15.99 -18.76
CA GLN A 154 -1.81 15.56 -19.98
C GLN A 154 -2.81 15.12 -21.07
N LEU A 155 -3.89 14.40 -20.69
CA LEU A 155 -4.95 14.05 -21.63
C LEU A 155 -5.60 15.31 -22.22
N VAL A 156 -5.98 16.28 -21.40
CA VAL A 156 -6.61 17.53 -21.82
C VAL A 156 -5.70 18.30 -22.79
N GLU A 157 -4.40 18.39 -22.50
CA GLU A 157 -3.42 19.06 -23.34
C GLU A 157 -3.27 18.38 -24.71
N VAL A 158 -3.11 17.04 -24.71
CA VAL A 158 -3.00 16.24 -25.95
C VAL A 158 -4.26 16.38 -26.81
N LEU A 159 -5.44 16.30 -26.21
CA LEU A 159 -6.70 16.44 -26.95
C LEU A 159 -6.86 17.84 -27.56
N LEU A 160 -6.58 18.89 -26.80
CA LEU A 160 -6.65 20.26 -27.32
C LEU A 160 -5.66 20.49 -28.47
N ALA A 161 -4.45 19.92 -28.39
CA ALA A 161 -3.46 20.01 -29.46
C ALA A 161 -3.87 19.20 -30.71
N SER A 162 -4.51 18.03 -30.52
CA SER A 162 -4.84 17.09 -31.59
C SER A 162 -6.15 17.42 -32.33
N ILE A 163 -7.05 18.21 -31.75
CA ILE A 163 -8.34 18.59 -32.32
C ILE A 163 -8.31 20.07 -32.71
N PRO A 164 -7.98 20.44 -33.97
CA PRO A 164 -7.74 21.83 -34.35
C PRO A 164 -8.94 22.75 -34.14
N GLN A 165 -10.17 22.23 -34.23
CA GLN A 165 -11.42 23.01 -34.11
C GLN A 165 -11.89 23.10 -32.65
N ALA A 166 -11.29 22.37 -31.71
CA ALA A 166 -11.62 22.50 -30.30
C ALA A 166 -11.03 23.77 -29.71
N ASN A 167 -11.86 24.53 -29.02
CA ASN A 167 -11.48 25.72 -28.27
C ASN A 167 -11.38 25.47 -26.79
N PHE A 168 -12.06 24.41 -26.31
CA PHE A 168 -12.10 23.99 -24.91
C PHE A 168 -12.06 22.49 -24.81
N VAL A 169 -11.25 21.98 -23.87
CA VAL A 169 -11.23 20.58 -23.42
C VAL A 169 -11.16 20.56 -21.90
N GLY A 170 -11.95 19.70 -21.27
CA GLY A 170 -11.89 19.52 -19.81
C GLY A 170 -12.43 18.17 -19.38
N ILE A 171 -12.09 17.76 -18.17
CA ILE A 171 -12.65 16.56 -17.55
C ILE A 171 -13.69 17.00 -16.54
N ALA A 172 -14.94 16.65 -16.79
CA ALA A 172 -16.06 16.90 -15.91
C ALA A 172 -16.22 15.72 -14.93
N GLU A 173 -16.52 16.03 -13.69
CA GLU A 173 -16.76 15.08 -12.62
C GLU A 173 -18.05 15.44 -11.88
N VAL A 174 -18.90 14.43 -11.62
CA VAL A 174 -20.11 14.56 -10.83
C VAL A 174 -19.82 14.15 -9.40
N SER A 175 -20.05 15.06 -8.46
CA SER A 175 -19.87 14.78 -7.03
C SER A 175 -20.90 13.77 -6.54
N THR A 176 -20.43 12.72 -5.83
CA THR A 176 -21.27 11.69 -5.21
C THR A 176 -22.13 12.24 -4.06
N SER A 177 -21.74 13.36 -3.45
CA SER A 177 -22.40 13.91 -2.25
C SER A 177 -23.47 14.97 -2.54
N GLY A 178 -23.60 15.49 -3.79
CA GLY A 178 -24.53 16.58 -4.09
C GLY A 178 -24.95 16.71 -5.54
N GLY A 179 -24.46 15.86 -6.42
CA GLY A 179 -24.77 15.93 -7.85
C GLY A 179 -24.22 17.18 -8.57
N GLU A 180 -23.40 18.00 -7.90
CA GLU A 180 -22.71 19.15 -8.49
C GLU A 180 -21.68 18.68 -9.50
N ILE A 181 -21.62 19.36 -10.65
CA ILE A 181 -20.66 19.07 -11.71
C ILE A 181 -19.54 20.10 -11.66
N THR A 182 -18.32 19.58 -11.52
CA THR A 182 -17.10 20.38 -11.61
C THR A 182 -16.24 19.90 -12.77
N THR A 183 -15.54 20.81 -13.44
CA THR A 183 -14.63 20.48 -14.54
C THR A 183 -13.21 20.80 -14.11
N ARG A 184 -12.38 19.76 -14.00
CA ARG A 184 -10.95 19.82 -13.67
C ARG A 184 -10.24 18.54 -14.13
N PRO A 185 -9.06 18.65 -14.80
CA PRO A 185 -8.46 19.87 -15.39
C PRO A 185 -9.22 20.33 -16.62
N TRP A 186 -8.97 21.55 -17.03
CA TRP A 186 -9.50 22.10 -18.28
C TRP A 186 -8.47 23.02 -18.95
N GLU A 187 -8.56 23.15 -20.28
CA GLU A 187 -7.72 24.02 -21.09
C GLU A 187 -8.53 24.73 -22.20
N ARG A 188 -8.10 25.92 -22.58
CA ARG A 188 -8.67 26.72 -23.68
C ARG A 188 -7.59 27.21 -24.60
N ARG A 189 -7.91 27.33 -25.92
CA ARG A 189 -7.01 27.95 -26.91
C ARG A 189 -6.92 29.46 -26.72
N ASP A 190 -8.06 30.12 -26.50
CA ASP A 190 -8.14 31.54 -26.34
C ASP A 190 -8.74 31.89 -24.97
N LEU A 191 -7.93 32.47 -24.12
CA LEU A 191 -8.32 32.89 -22.78
C LEU A 191 -8.98 34.25 -22.72
N GLN A 192 -8.91 35.05 -23.82
CA GLN A 192 -9.50 36.37 -23.89
C GLN A 192 -11.00 36.36 -24.25
N ARG A 193 -11.49 35.26 -24.83
CA ARG A 193 -12.89 35.06 -25.06
C ARG A 193 -13.59 34.60 -23.79
N GLY A 194 -14.80 35.14 -23.54
CA GLY A 194 -15.58 34.95 -22.32
C GLY A 194 -15.76 33.48 -21.90
N ALA A 195 -16.05 33.26 -20.62
CA ALA A 195 -16.10 31.93 -20.03
C ALA A 195 -17.38 31.18 -20.41
N ASN A 196 -17.39 30.43 -21.52
CA ASN A 196 -18.42 29.42 -21.75
C ASN A 196 -18.22 28.28 -20.76
N LEU A 197 -19.18 28.11 -19.86
CA LEU A 197 -19.20 26.99 -18.92
C LEU A 197 -19.66 25.72 -19.65
N PRO A 198 -19.13 24.53 -19.28
CA PRO A 198 -19.61 23.28 -19.83
C PRO A 198 -21.10 23.06 -19.58
N SER A 199 -21.82 22.48 -20.56
CA SER A 199 -23.23 22.16 -20.45
C SER A 199 -23.48 20.99 -19.48
N GLU A 200 -24.18 21.26 -18.39
CA GLU A 200 -24.56 20.24 -17.42
C GLU A 200 -25.43 19.15 -18.06
N ARG A 201 -26.38 19.53 -18.92
CA ARG A 201 -27.26 18.60 -19.63
C ARG A 201 -26.46 17.59 -20.45
N LEU A 202 -25.47 18.05 -21.23
CA LEU A 202 -24.65 17.20 -22.09
C LEU A 202 -23.81 16.22 -21.25
N ILE A 203 -23.24 16.69 -20.12
CA ILE A 203 -22.43 15.86 -19.24
C ILE A 203 -23.27 14.76 -18.59
N ARG A 204 -24.44 15.12 -18.01
CA ARG A 204 -25.34 14.14 -17.40
C ARG A 204 -25.80 13.08 -18.39
N GLN A 205 -26.23 13.50 -19.56
CA GLN A 205 -26.69 12.60 -20.60
C GLN A 205 -25.60 11.59 -21.02
N ALA A 206 -24.35 12.04 -21.21
CA ALA A 206 -23.25 11.17 -21.56
C ALA A 206 -22.94 10.15 -20.44
N LEU A 207 -22.99 10.57 -19.17
CA LEU A 207 -22.75 9.69 -18.03
C LEU A 207 -23.89 8.69 -17.82
N GLU A 208 -25.15 9.12 -17.94
CA GLU A 208 -26.35 8.27 -17.78
C GLU A 208 -26.46 7.23 -18.91
N SER A 209 -26.23 7.65 -20.16
CA SER A 209 -26.26 6.73 -21.32
C SER A 209 -25.03 5.85 -21.43
N ARG A 210 -23.94 6.20 -20.71
CA ARG A 210 -22.60 5.59 -20.86
C ARG A 210 -22.11 5.56 -22.31
N ALA A 211 -22.49 6.56 -23.08
CA ALA A 211 -22.17 6.69 -24.48
C ALA A 211 -21.69 8.10 -24.79
N SER A 212 -21.03 8.28 -25.92
CA SER A 212 -20.61 9.59 -26.37
C SER A 212 -21.82 10.38 -26.87
N VAL A 213 -21.97 11.62 -26.44
CA VAL A 213 -23.08 12.50 -26.83
C VAL A 213 -22.54 13.76 -27.49
N VAL A 214 -23.15 14.15 -28.60
CA VAL A 214 -22.78 15.33 -29.38
C VAL A 214 -23.97 16.30 -29.43
N HIS A 215 -23.74 17.56 -29.08
CA HIS A 215 -24.68 18.65 -29.24
C HIS A 215 -24.17 19.68 -30.26
N THR A 216 -25.06 20.18 -31.13
CA THR A 216 -24.76 21.32 -32.00
C THR A 216 -25.81 22.41 -31.83
N TRP A 217 -25.39 23.69 -31.85
CA TRP A 217 -26.25 24.86 -31.62
C TRP A 217 -26.40 25.71 -32.84
N ARG A 218 -25.69 25.47 -33.93
CA ARG A 218 -25.75 26.25 -35.16
C ARG A 218 -26.23 25.42 -36.32
N GLN A 219 -27.38 25.82 -36.91
CA GLN A 219 -27.78 25.37 -38.23
C GLN A 219 -27.34 26.38 -39.27
N ASP A 220 -26.96 25.89 -40.48
CA ASP A 220 -26.79 26.72 -41.67
C ASP A 220 -28.14 27.42 -42.02
N SER A 221 -28.39 28.60 -41.50
CA SER A 221 -29.47 29.43 -41.96
C SER A 221 -28.88 30.66 -42.64
N SER A 222 -29.12 30.75 -43.95
CA SER A 222 -28.83 31.89 -44.81
C SER A 222 -29.69 33.11 -44.52
N ASP A 223 -30.45 33.14 -43.44
CA ASP A 223 -31.34 34.23 -43.07
C ASP A 223 -31.23 34.53 -41.59
N SER A 224 -30.48 35.55 -41.26
CA SER A 224 -30.87 36.57 -40.28
C SER A 224 -29.76 37.61 -40.07
N GLU A 225 -29.99 38.75 -40.67
CA GLU A 225 -29.58 40.02 -40.10
C GLU A 225 -30.19 40.16 -38.71
N MET A 226 -29.37 40.68 -37.76
CA MET A 226 -29.72 41.12 -36.42
C MET A 226 -29.63 40.13 -35.30
N SER A 227 -28.43 40.05 -34.69
CA SER A 227 -28.30 40.11 -33.24
C SER A 227 -26.87 40.52 -32.84
N PHE A 228 -26.69 41.77 -32.50
CA PHE A 228 -25.41 42.36 -32.03
C PHE A 228 -25.09 42.06 -30.57
N THR A 229 -25.71 41.05 -29.97
CA THR A 229 -25.45 40.58 -28.61
C THR A 229 -25.39 39.05 -28.58
N GLN A 230 -24.56 38.44 -29.43
CA GLN A 230 -24.26 37.03 -29.25
C GLN A 230 -23.00 36.88 -28.42
N HIS A 231 -23.22 36.38 -27.24
CA HIS A 231 -22.19 35.81 -26.38
C HIS A 231 -21.33 34.81 -27.16
N ASP A 232 -20.04 34.73 -26.84
CA ASP A 232 -19.06 33.76 -27.37
C ASP A 232 -19.47 32.31 -27.08
N SER A 233 -20.52 31.79 -27.68
CA SER A 233 -20.99 30.42 -27.52
C SER A 233 -20.26 29.48 -28.50
N SER A 234 -19.92 28.28 -28.05
CA SER A 234 -19.41 27.24 -28.95
C SER A 234 -20.50 26.79 -29.92
N ASP A 235 -20.14 26.51 -31.18
CA ASP A 235 -21.10 26.02 -32.19
C ASP A 235 -21.42 24.52 -31.96
N TRP A 236 -20.53 23.80 -31.34
CA TRP A 236 -20.68 22.38 -31.00
C TRP A 236 -19.97 22.02 -29.72
N ALA A 237 -20.44 20.97 -29.04
CA ALA A 237 -19.73 20.27 -27.98
C ALA A 237 -20.06 18.79 -28.00
N PHE A 238 -19.15 18.00 -27.52
CA PHE A 238 -19.41 16.59 -27.24
C PHE A 238 -18.81 16.17 -25.90
N CYS A 239 -19.39 15.12 -25.34
CA CYS A 239 -18.96 14.56 -24.07
C CYS A 239 -18.74 13.05 -24.22
N VAL A 240 -17.60 12.55 -23.76
CA VAL A 240 -17.20 11.16 -23.83
C VAL A 240 -16.99 10.63 -22.42
N PRO A 241 -17.71 9.58 -21.99
CA PRO A 241 -17.53 9.00 -20.67
C PRO A 241 -16.12 8.46 -20.45
N LEU A 242 -15.55 8.72 -19.28
CA LEU A 242 -14.26 8.16 -18.85
C LEU A 242 -14.56 7.03 -17.85
N THR A 243 -14.43 5.79 -18.31
CA THR A 243 -14.77 4.61 -17.52
C THR A 243 -13.52 4.04 -16.87
N ASP A 244 -13.44 4.15 -15.54
CA ASP A 244 -12.35 3.61 -14.71
C ASP A 244 -12.73 2.23 -14.09
N GLY A 245 -13.67 1.51 -14.69
CA GLY A 245 -14.23 0.26 -14.19
C GLY A 245 -15.72 0.33 -13.90
N ILE A 246 -16.17 0.20 -12.64
CA ILE A 246 -17.59 0.05 -12.28
C ILE A 246 -18.35 1.38 -12.26
N GLU A 247 -17.72 2.47 -11.83
CA GLU A 247 -18.34 3.80 -11.72
C GLU A 247 -18.00 4.70 -12.91
N CYS A 248 -19.02 5.34 -13.49
CA CYS A 248 -18.87 6.32 -14.55
C CYS A 248 -19.29 7.71 -14.01
N SER A 249 -18.42 8.31 -13.21
CA SER A 249 -18.65 9.65 -12.62
C SER A 249 -17.90 10.77 -13.35
N ARG A 250 -17.03 10.42 -14.30
CA ARG A 250 -16.19 11.36 -15.04
C ARG A 250 -16.40 11.26 -16.55
N ALA A 251 -16.26 12.40 -17.23
CA ALA A 251 -16.35 12.46 -18.69
C ALA A 251 -15.41 13.52 -19.27
N VAL A 252 -14.91 13.29 -20.47
CA VAL A 252 -14.15 14.27 -21.24
C VAL A 252 -15.13 15.14 -22.00
N TYR A 253 -15.12 16.45 -21.74
CA TYR A 253 -15.93 17.45 -22.42
C TYR A 253 -15.06 18.21 -23.40
N VAL A 254 -15.50 18.30 -24.66
CA VAL A 254 -14.82 19.03 -25.73
C VAL A 254 -15.81 19.96 -26.41
N ALA A 255 -15.43 21.23 -26.62
CA ALA A 255 -16.26 22.22 -27.31
C ALA A 255 -15.44 23.06 -28.29
N GLY A 256 -16.08 23.52 -29.34
CA GLY A 256 -15.40 24.29 -30.35
C GLY A 256 -16.36 25.01 -31.29
N ASN A 257 -15.76 25.69 -32.29
CA ASN A 257 -16.48 26.41 -33.30
C ASN A 257 -16.19 25.86 -34.69
N PHE A 258 -17.17 25.94 -35.60
CA PHE A 258 -16.94 25.62 -36.98
C PHE A 258 -16.08 26.71 -37.65
N SER A 259 -15.08 26.30 -38.41
CA SER A 259 -14.22 27.20 -39.11
C SER A 259 -15.03 27.93 -40.22
N HIS A 260 -14.96 29.26 -40.30
CA HIS A 260 -15.56 30.05 -41.38
C HIS A 260 -14.78 29.96 -42.69
N VAL A 261 -13.59 29.36 -42.69
CA VAL A 261 -12.68 29.22 -43.84
C VAL A 261 -12.42 27.73 -44.09
N GLY A 262 -13.06 27.19 -45.13
CA GLY A 262 -12.86 25.78 -45.52
C GLY A 262 -14.16 25.11 -46.00
N PRO A 263 -14.11 23.84 -46.42
CA PRO A 263 -15.31 23.06 -46.74
C PRO A 263 -16.21 22.99 -45.51
N LYS A 264 -17.52 23.07 -45.71
CA LYS A 264 -18.52 22.99 -44.63
C LYS A 264 -18.25 21.76 -43.75
N PRO A 265 -18.18 21.94 -42.42
CA PRO A 265 -17.98 20.82 -41.53
C PRO A 265 -19.16 19.85 -41.64
N THR A 266 -18.87 18.63 -41.98
CA THR A 266 -19.88 17.56 -42.01
C THR A 266 -19.95 16.92 -40.64
N PRO A 267 -21.11 16.42 -40.18
CA PRO A 267 -21.22 15.64 -38.93
C PRO A 267 -20.18 14.52 -38.81
N SER A 268 -19.75 13.98 -39.95
CA SER A 268 -18.69 12.94 -40.00
C SER A 268 -17.33 13.42 -39.47
N LEU A 269 -17.01 14.71 -39.48
CA LEU A 269 -15.74 15.22 -38.90
C LEU A 269 -15.78 15.20 -37.38
N LEU A 270 -16.90 15.61 -36.79
CA LEU A 270 -17.08 15.54 -35.32
C LEU A 270 -17.06 14.09 -34.82
N THR A 271 -17.68 13.19 -35.59
CA THR A 271 -17.71 11.77 -35.24
C THR A 271 -16.31 11.15 -35.20
N GLU A 272 -15.40 11.59 -36.06
CA GLU A 272 -13.99 11.17 -36.00
C GLU A 272 -13.26 11.75 -34.79
N ASP A 273 -13.56 12.98 -34.39
CA ASP A 273 -13.02 13.60 -33.18
C ASP A 273 -13.57 12.89 -31.93
N VAL A 274 -14.87 12.57 -31.90
CA VAL A 274 -15.47 11.74 -30.84
C VAL A 274 -14.79 10.39 -30.73
N LYS A 275 -14.55 9.69 -31.86
CA LYS A 275 -13.82 8.41 -31.88
C LYS A 275 -12.41 8.55 -31.29
N PHE A 276 -11.69 9.60 -31.67
CA PHE A 276 -10.34 9.84 -31.17
C PHE A 276 -10.34 10.06 -29.65
N VAL A 277 -11.27 10.88 -29.14
CA VAL A 277 -11.41 11.12 -27.69
C VAL A 277 -11.87 9.85 -26.95
N ASP A 278 -12.79 9.06 -27.53
CA ASP A 278 -13.23 7.78 -26.93
C ASP A 278 -12.06 6.80 -26.78
N LEU A 279 -11.22 6.66 -27.81
CA LEU A 279 -10.03 5.82 -27.72
C LEU A 279 -9.03 6.31 -26.65
N ALA A 280 -8.78 7.62 -26.61
CA ALA A 280 -7.90 8.23 -25.62
C ALA A 280 -8.43 8.07 -24.18
N ALA A 281 -9.72 8.33 -23.97
CA ALA A 281 -10.39 8.18 -22.68
C ALA A 281 -10.37 6.72 -22.17
N ARG A 282 -10.64 5.76 -23.06
CA ARG A 282 -10.56 4.32 -22.73
C ARG A 282 -9.14 3.88 -22.42
N THR A 283 -8.15 4.37 -23.16
CA THR A 283 -6.74 4.06 -22.88
C THR A 283 -6.37 4.53 -21.48
N LEU A 284 -6.76 5.76 -21.11
CA LEU A 284 -6.53 6.27 -19.76
C LEU A 284 -7.28 5.46 -18.71
N GLY A 285 -8.56 5.13 -18.94
CA GLY A 285 -9.37 4.33 -18.03
C GLY A 285 -8.78 2.94 -17.78
N HIS A 286 -8.35 2.25 -18.83
CA HIS A 286 -7.71 0.93 -18.70
C HIS A 286 -6.38 1.01 -17.91
N LEU A 287 -5.55 2.02 -18.18
CA LEU A 287 -4.29 2.20 -17.45
C LEU A 287 -4.52 2.52 -15.97
N ARG A 288 -5.54 3.31 -15.65
CA ARG A 288 -5.94 3.58 -14.25
C ARG A 288 -6.46 2.31 -13.55
N GLY A 289 -7.32 1.57 -14.23
CA GLY A 289 -7.83 0.29 -13.74
C GLY A 289 -6.70 -0.70 -13.42
N LEU A 290 -5.72 -0.82 -14.33
CA LEU A 290 -4.55 -1.67 -14.13
C LEU A 290 -3.72 -1.21 -12.90
N ARG A 291 -3.41 0.08 -12.81
CA ARG A 291 -2.66 0.62 -11.65
C ARG A 291 -3.41 0.47 -10.33
N ARG A 292 -4.74 0.62 -10.35
CA ARG A 292 -5.56 0.38 -9.17
C ARG A 292 -5.49 -1.09 -8.75
N PHE A 293 -5.65 -2.00 -9.70
CA PHE A 293 -5.50 -3.43 -9.46
C PHE A 293 -4.11 -3.80 -8.93
N GLU A 294 -3.04 -3.24 -9.50
CA GLU A 294 -1.67 -3.42 -9.02
C GLU A 294 -1.49 -2.94 -7.56
N ARG A 295 -2.04 -1.75 -7.22
CA ARG A 295 -2.00 -1.21 -5.86
C ARG A 295 -2.79 -2.07 -4.87
N GLU A 296 -4.00 -2.49 -5.24
CA GLU A 296 -4.83 -3.37 -4.42
C GLU A 296 -4.13 -4.72 -4.20
N THR A 297 -3.53 -5.29 -5.24
CA THR A 297 -2.76 -6.54 -5.14
C THR A 297 -1.49 -6.35 -4.31
N ALA A 298 -0.76 -5.25 -4.47
CA ALA A 298 0.43 -4.94 -3.67
C ALA A 298 0.09 -4.78 -2.17
N ASN A 299 -1.04 -4.16 -1.86
CA ASN A 299 -1.52 -4.05 -0.49
C ASN A 299 -1.88 -5.41 0.11
N LEU A 300 -2.47 -6.32 -0.67
CA LEU A 300 -2.78 -7.67 -0.21
C LEU A 300 -1.53 -8.53 0.01
N ARG A 301 -0.45 -8.30 -0.75
CA ARG A 301 0.82 -9.05 -0.63
C ARG A 301 1.44 -8.95 0.76
N GLN A 302 1.27 -7.84 1.48
CA GLN A 302 1.80 -7.72 2.85
C GLN A 302 1.03 -8.54 3.90
N PHE A 303 -0.15 -9.07 3.56
CA PHE A 303 -0.94 -9.94 4.43
C PHE A 303 -0.81 -11.43 4.09
N ILE A 304 -0.14 -11.77 2.99
CA ILE A 304 -0.01 -13.15 2.50
C ILE A 304 1.47 -13.50 2.42
N SER A 305 1.84 -14.65 2.99
CA SER A 305 3.22 -15.17 2.92
C SER A 305 3.68 -15.34 1.46
N PRO A 306 4.95 -15.01 1.11
CA PRO A 306 5.50 -15.20 -0.23
C PRO A 306 5.32 -16.62 -0.77
N VAL A 307 5.50 -17.64 0.04
CA VAL A 307 5.32 -19.06 -0.33
C VAL A 307 3.87 -19.34 -0.79
N VAL A 308 2.90 -18.72 -0.14
CA VAL A 308 1.47 -18.83 -0.53
C VAL A 308 1.21 -18.06 -1.81
N MET A 309 1.81 -16.87 -1.98
CA MET A 309 1.67 -16.09 -3.22
C MET A 309 2.20 -16.82 -4.46
N GLU A 310 3.33 -17.52 -4.35
CA GLU A 310 3.87 -18.33 -5.43
C GLU A 310 2.87 -19.40 -5.88
N THR A 311 2.16 -20.03 -4.95
CA THR A 311 1.13 -21.03 -5.27
C THR A 311 -0.06 -20.42 -6.02
N LEU A 312 -0.40 -19.14 -5.77
CA LEU A 312 -1.54 -18.47 -6.38
C LEU A 312 -1.27 -17.97 -7.81
N ILE A 313 0.00 -17.90 -8.24
CA ILE A 313 0.35 -17.42 -9.58
C ILE A 313 -0.06 -18.45 -10.65
N ASP A 314 0.11 -19.75 -10.35
CA ASP A 314 -0.03 -20.83 -11.33
C ASP A 314 -1.30 -21.68 -11.15
N GLN A 315 -2.09 -21.48 -10.11
CA GLN A 315 -3.24 -22.30 -9.74
C GLN A 315 -4.48 -21.46 -9.41
N ASP A 316 -5.65 -22.09 -9.56
CA ASP A 316 -6.90 -21.50 -9.05
C ASP A 316 -6.80 -21.28 -7.53
N PRO A 317 -6.95 -20.02 -7.05
CA PRO A 317 -6.85 -19.67 -5.64
C PRO A 317 -7.77 -20.48 -4.72
N GLU A 318 -8.97 -20.82 -5.17
CA GLU A 318 -9.92 -21.58 -4.37
C GLU A 318 -9.46 -23.03 -4.15
N LEU A 319 -8.88 -23.65 -5.17
CA LEU A 319 -8.33 -25.01 -5.07
C LEU A 319 -7.00 -25.03 -4.32
N ALA A 320 -6.12 -24.07 -4.59
CA ALA A 320 -4.78 -23.99 -3.97
C ALA A 320 -4.84 -23.76 -2.47
N LEU A 321 -5.80 -22.95 -2.00
CA LEU A 321 -5.99 -22.59 -0.60
C LEU A 321 -7.03 -23.45 0.13
N ALA A 322 -7.63 -24.43 -0.53
CA ALA A 322 -8.62 -25.30 0.10
C ALA A 322 -8.04 -25.99 1.34
N PRO A 323 -8.78 -26.06 2.46
CA PRO A 323 -8.34 -26.75 3.66
C PRO A 323 -8.06 -28.24 3.37
N ARG A 324 -6.88 -28.72 3.76
CA ARG A 324 -6.52 -30.13 3.62
C ARG A 324 -5.65 -30.61 4.76
N GLU A 325 -5.68 -31.91 5.04
CA GLU A 325 -4.75 -32.54 5.97
C GLU A 325 -3.33 -32.49 5.42
N ALA A 326 -2.39 -32.12 6.29
CA ALA A 326 -0.96 -32.06 5.98
C ALA A 326 -0.14 -32.42 7.22
N ASP A 327 1.06 -32.94 6.98
CA ASP A 327 2.06 -33.07 8.03
C ASP A 327 2.77 -31.73 8.17
N VAL A 328 2.62 -31.10 9.33
CA VAL A 328 3.10 -29.73 9.57
C VAL A 328 4.01 -29.68 10.80
N SER A 329 4.93 -28.72 10.78
CA SER A 329 5.63 -28.28 11.98
C SER A 329 5.14 -26.87 12.33
N VAL A 330 4.77 -26.66 13.59
CA VAL A 330 4.18 -25.40 14.09
C VAL A 330 5.10 -24.80 15.13
N LEU A 331 5.30 -23.49 15.04
CA LEU A 331 6.07 -22.66 15.96
C LEU A 331 5.16 -21.60 16.57
N PHE A 332 5.16 -21.50 17.90
CA PHE A 332 4.69 -20.33 18.63
C PHE A 332 5.88 -19.61 19.24
N CYS A 333 5.95 -18.31 19.08
CA CYS A 333 6.96 -17.44 19.67
C CYS A 333 6.29 -16.26 20.38
N ASP A 334 6.54 -16.08 21.68
CA ASP A 334 5.96 -15.04 22.53
C ASP A 334 7.05 -14.23 23.25
N LEU A 335 6.76 -12.94 23.53
CA LEU A 335 7.65 -12.07 24.29
C LEU A 335 7.44 -12.26 25.79
N ARG A 336 8.50 -12.53 26.51
CA ARG A 336 8.44 -12.73 27.96
C ARG A 336 8.30 -11.41 28.71
N GLY A 337 7.33 -11.36 29.62
CA GLY A 337 7.11 -10.22 30.52
C GLY A 337 6.45 -9.00 29.87
N PHE A 338 5.86 -9.18 28.69
CA PHE A 338 5.21 -8.10 27.96
C PHE A 338 4.03 -7.49 28.74
N SER A 339 3.11 -8.30 29.27
CA SER A 339 1.93 -7.82 30.03
C SER A 339 2.31 -6.87 31.17
N ARG A 340 3.36 -7.19 31.94
CA ARG A 340 3.88 -6.33 33.01
C ARG A 340 4.46 -5.02 32.48
N ARG A 341 5.10 -5.04 31.30
CA ARG A 341 5.63 -3.83 30.66
C ARG A 341 4.55 -2.92 30.13
N THR A 342 3.49 -3.49 29.56
CA THR A 342 2.34 -2.72 29.11
C THR A 342 1.73 -1.88 30.25
N GLU A 343 1.72 -2.46 31.46
CA GLU A 343 1.28 -1.74 32.66
C GLU A 343 2.28 -0.66 33.10
N GLN A 344 3.57 -0.91 32.99
CA GLN A 344 4.64 0.01 33.41
C GLN A 344 4.86 1.17 32.42
N GLU A 345 4.60 0.94 31.14
CA GLU A 345 4.83 1.89 30.05
C GLU A 345 3.49 2.44 29.47
N ALA A 346 2.44 2.46 30.29
CA ALA A 346 1.11 2.92 29.89
C ALA A 346 1.08 4.37 29.35
N ASP A 347 2.07 5.18 29.70
CA ASP A 347 2.21 6.57 29.25
C ASP A 347 2.78 6.70 27.82
N ASP A 348 3.40 5.64 27.24
CA ASP A 348 3.97 5.63 25.88
C ASP A 348 3.55 4.39 25.10
N LEU A 349 2.25 4.24 24.86
CA LEU A 349 1.69 3.10 24.14
C LEU A 349 2.15 3.03 22.68
N LEU A 350 2.39 4.17 22.02
CA LEU A 350 2.89 4.18 20.62
C LEU A 350 4.35 3.70 20.56
N GLY A 351 5.20 4.15 21.48
CA GLY A 351 6.58 3.66 21.56
C GLY A 351 6.63 2.17 21.87
N LEU A 352 5.76 1.69 22.77
CA LEU A 352 5.63 0.27 23.06
C LEU A 352 5.18 -0.53 21.83
N LEU A 353 4.14 -0.04 21.11
CA LEU A 353 3.65 -0.67 19.88
C LEU A 353 4.75 -0.79 18.82
N HIS A 354 5.56 0.25 18.60
CA HIS A 354 6.67 0.19 17.66
C HIS A 354 7.68 -0.89 18.03
N ARG A 355 8.07 -0.97 19.32
CA ARG A 355 9.00 -2.02 19.78
C ARG A 355 8.44 -3.43 19.64
N VAL A 356 7.14 -3.61 19.89
CA VAL A 356 6.47 -4.91 19.65
C VAL A 356 6.45 -5.23 18.16
N SER A 357 6.14 -4.25 17.31
CA SER A 357 6.17 -4.41 15.85
C SER A 357 7.57 -4.81 15.37
N ASP A 358 8.63 -4.22 15.91
CA ASP A 358 10.01 -4.59 15.61
C ASP A 358 10.31 -6.05 16.03
N ALA A 359 9.86 -6.46 17.22
CA ALA A 359 10.02 -7.82 17.71
C ALA A 359 9.26 -8.84 16.85
N LEU A 360 7.99 -8.56 16.52
CA LEU A 360 7.19 -9.38 15.60
C LEU A 360 7.83 -9.41 14.20
N GLY A 361 8.44 -8.29 13.77
CA GLY A 361 9.22 -8.20 12.53
C GLY A 361 10.41 -9.17 12.49
N VAL A 362 11.14 -9.36 13.61
CA VAL A 362 12.19 -10.37 13.72
C VAL A 362 11.59 -11.76 13.55
N MET A 363 10.53 -12.09 14.29
CA MET A 363 9.89 -13.41 14.22
C MET A 363 9.40 -13.72 12.81
N THR A 364 8.64 -12.80 12.21
CA THR A 364 8.08 -12.94 10.86
C THR A 364 9.16 -13.14 9.82
N ARG A 365 10.19 -12.30 9.83
CA ARG A 365 11.30 -12.37 8.88
C ARG A 365 11.99 -13.74 8.92
N GLN A 366 12.24 -14.29 10.11
CA GLN A 366 12.89 -15.60 10.25
C GLN A 366 11.96 -16.75 9.86
N ILE A 367 10.67 -16.69 10.19
CA ILE A 367 9.67 -17.66 9.72
C ILE A 367 9.67 -17.72 8.19
N LEU A 368 9.57 -16.57 7.52
CA LEU A 368 9.51 -16.47 6.06
C LEU A 368 10.84 -16.87 5.40
N ALA A 369 11.98 -16.43 5.94
CA ALA A 369 13.32 -16.74 5.42
C ALA A 369 13.61 -18.25 5.41
N HIS A 370 13.00 -19.01 6.32
CA HIS A 370 13.14 -20.47 6.39
C HIS A 370 11.98 -21.23 5.72
N GLY A 371 11.19 -20.55 4.85
CA GLY A 371 10.14 -21.15 4.05
C GLY A 371 8.86 -21.48 4.82
N GLY A 372 8.63 -20.84 5.95
CA GLY A 372 7.40 -20.96 6.74
C GLY A 372 6.30 -19.99 6.28
N VAL A 373 5.10 -20.25 6.74
CA VAL A 373 3.92 -19.41 6.60
C VAL A 373 3.61 -18.77 7.95
N VAL A 374 3.38 -17.46 7.98
CA VAL A 374 2.86 -16.79 9.18
C VAL A 374 1.36 -17.01 9.23
N GLY A 375 0.89 -17.73 10.24
CA GLY A 375 -0.50 -18.14 10.37
C GLY A 375 -1.37 -17.17 11.15
N ASP A 376 -0.82 -16.55 12.19
CA ASP A 376 -1.53 -15.54 13.00
C ASP A 376 -0.58 -14.77 13.93
N PHE A 377 -1.09 -13.64 14.45
CA PHE A 377 -0.51 -12.88 15.54
C PHE A 377 -1.50 -12.84 16.71
N HIS A 378 -1.01 -13.07 17.92
CA HIS A 378 -1.80 -12.99 19.16
C HIS A 378 -1.14 -12.01 20.13
N GLY A 379 -1.47 -10.73 20.01
CA GLY A 379 -0.82 -9.67 20.78
C GLY A 379 0.66 -9.54 20.41
N ASP A 380 1.54 -9.94 21.32
CA ASP A 380 3.00 -9.94 21.18
C ASP A 380 3.57 -11.31 20.73
N ALA A 381 2.70 -12.26 20.40
CA ALA A 381 3.08 -13.58 19.91
C ALA A 381 2.87 -13.73 18.41
N ALA A 382 3.75 -14.49 17.76
CA ALA A 382 3.62 -14.91 16.36
C ALA A 382 3.52 -16.44 16.27
N MET A 383 2.63 -16.91 15.38
CA MET A 383 2.53 -18.31 14.99
C MET A 383 3.03 -18.49 13.56
N GLY A 384 3.95 -19.43 13.38
CA GLY A 384 4.43 -19.86 12.07
C GLY A 384 4.22 -21.36 11.86
N PHE A 385 4.08 -21.80 10.61
CA PHE A 385 3.98 -23.23 10.30
C PHE A 385 4.62 -23.57 8.95
N TRP A 386 5.03 -24.82 8.77
CA TRP A 386 5.69 -25.40 7.60
C TRP A 386 4.95 -26.66 7.16
N GLY A 387 5.13 -27.11 5.90
CA GLY A 387 4.51 -28.32 5.36
C GLY A 387 3.26 -28.04 4.53
N TRP A 388 2.91 -26.76 4.33
CA TRP A 388 1.82 -26.32 3.48
C TRP A 388 2.18 -24.94 2.87
N PRO A 389 1.79 -24.56 1.63
CA PRO A 389 0.95 -25.30 0.69
C PRO A 389 1.65 -26.47 -0.02
N PHE A 390 2.96 -26.54 0.07
CA PHE A 390 3.74 -27.64 -0.49
C PHE A 390 4.20 -28.58 0.63
N ALA A 391 4.12 -29.88 0.37
CA ALA A 391 4.71 -30.88 1.25
C ALA A 391 6.25 -30.69 1.28
N GLN A 392 6.83 -30.67 2.44
CA GLN A 392 8.27 -30.54 2.67
C GLN A 392 8.71 -31.65 3.61
N GLU A 393 9.74 -32.40 3.26
CA GLU A 393 10.25 -33.52 4.09
C GLU A 393 11.05 -33.02 5.29
N ASP A 394 11.61 -31.80 5.23
CA ASP A 394 12.51 -31.20 6.22
C ASP A 394 11.86 -30.12 7.10
N THR A 395 10.52 -30.14 7.26
CA THR A 395 9.77 -29.12 8.04
C THR A 395 10.31 -28.94 9.45
N ALA A 396 10.62 -30.04 10.15
CA ALA A 396 11.14 -30.00 11.50
C ALA A 396 12.54 -29.35 11.56
N ALA A 397 13.39 -29.57 10.57
CA ALA A 397 14.70 -28.91 10.51
C ALA A 397 14.54 -27.40 10.22
N ARG A 398 13.68 -27.03 9.30
CA ARG A 398 13.44 -25.61 8.93
C ARG A 398 12.85 -24.79 10.09
N VAL A 399 11.86 -25.34 10.80
CA VAL A 399 11.26 -24.66 11.94
C VAL A 399 12.29 -24.45 13.06
N CYS A 400 13.16 -25.44 13.29
CA CYS A 400 14.23 -25.34 14.30
C CYS A 400 15.30 -24.31 13.88
N GLN A 401 15.67 -24.23 12.61
CA GLN A 401 16.58 -23.20 12.11
C GLN A 401 15.98 -21.80 12.28
N ALA A 402 14.69 -21.61 11.96
CA ALA A 402 13.98 -20.36 12.19
C ALA A 402 14.00 -19.97 13.68
N ALA A 403 13.71 -20.91 14.58
CA ALA A 403 13.72 -20.70 16.02
C ALA A 403 15.10 -20.29 16.55
N LEU A 404 16.16 -20.96 16.11
CA LEU A 404 17.54 -20.61 16.47
C LEU A 404 17.95 -19.25 15.93
N ALA A 405 17.52 -18.88 14.71
CA ALA A 405 17.77 -17.58 14.12
C ALA A 405 17.04 -16.47 14.89
N ILE A 406 15.76 -16.68 15.27
CA ILE A 406 15.03 -15.75 16.14
C ILE A 406 15.78 -15.57 17.47
N ARG A 407 16.17 -16.67 18.13
CA ARG A 407 16.91 -16.62 19.39
C ARG A 407 18.20 -15.82 19.26
N ARG A 408 18.94 -16.01 18.17
CA ARG A 408 20.21 -15.30 17.89
C ARG A 408 19.97 -13.80 17.77
N GLU A 409 19.01 -13.36 16.97
CA GLU A 409 18.71 -11.92 16.81
C GLU A 409 18.33 -11.25 18.14
N PHE A 410 17.52 -11.92 18.98
CA PHE A 410 17.20 -11.39 20.30
C PHE A 410 18.41 -11.38 21.26
N ALA A 411 19.30 -12.38 21.17
CA ALA A 411 20.54 -12.41 21.95
C ALA A 411 21.50 -11.29 21.55
N ASP A 412 21.66 -11.05 20.24
CA ASP A 412 22.48 -9.97 19.69
C ASP A 412 21.91 -8.59 20.09
N ALA A 413 20.59 -8.43 20.00
CA ALA A 413 19.91 -7.21 20.45
C ALA A 413 20.10 -6.93 21.95
N ALA A 414 20.15 -7.98 22.78
CA ALA A 414 20.35 -7.84 24.23
C ALA A 414 21.74 -7.31 24.60
N ILE A 415 22.76 -7.54 23.76
CA ILE A 415 24.14 -7.08 23.96
C ILE A 415 24.35 -5.68 23.38
N ALA A 416 23.60 -5.31 22.34
CA ALA A 416 23.73 -4.03 21.64
C ALA A 416 23.18 -2.87 22.51
N ALA A 417 24.06 -1.95 22.91
CA ALA A 417 23.66 -0.80 23.72
C ALA A 417 22.63 0.09 22.99
N GLY A 418 21.50 0.35 23.64
CA GLY A 418 20.44 1.21 23.08
C GLY A 418 19.57 0.53 22.02
N HIS A 419 19.70 -0.76 21.77
CA HIS A 419 18.85 -1.45 20.81
C HIS A 419 17.39 -1.52 21.32
N PRO A 420 16.35 -1.24 20.49
CA PRO A 420 14.95 -1.25 20.92
C PRO A 420 14.50 -2.57 21.56
N LEU A 421 15.09 -3.69 21.12
CA LEU A 421 14.77 -5.05 21.60
C LEU A 421 15.67 -5.55 22.74
N SER A 422 16.63 -4.74 23.24
CA SER A 422 17.61 -5.17 24.26
C SER A 422 16.99 -5.74 25.54
N ASN A 423 15.80 -5.29 25.85
CA ASN A 423 15.06 -5.69 27.04
C ASN A 423 14.04 -6.82 26.79
N PHE A 424 13.85 -7.28 25.56
CA PHE A 424 12.92 -8.35 25.27
C PHE A 424 13.62 -9.71 25.33
N ARG A 425 12.90 -10.67 25.86
CA ARG A 425 13.25 -12.09 25.83
C ARG A 425 12.10 -12.83 25.18
N MET A 426 12.37 -13.96 24.56
CA MET A 426 11.35 -14.76 23.89
C MET A 426 11.23 -16.16 24.49
N GLY A 427 10.06 -16.76 24.34
CA GLY A 427 9.80 -18.18 24.53
C GLY A 427 9.31 -18.78 23.22
N ILE A 428 9.79 -19.95 22.83
CA ILE A 428 9.37 -20.63 21.60
C ILE A 428 8.95 -22.07 21.94
N GLY A 429 7.77 -22.46 21.44
CA GLY A 429 7.27 -23.82 21.46
C GLY A 429 7.11 -24.37 20.05
N ILE A 430 7.63 -25.57 19.78
CA ILE A 430 7.59 -26.23 18.47
C ILE A 430 7.03 -27.63 18.63
N ALA A 431 6.07 -27.97 17.74
CA ALA A 431 5.54 -29.32 17.64
C ALA A 431 5.30 -29.70 16.17
N SER A 432 5.49 -31.01 15.87
CA SER A 432 5.30 -31.57 14.54
C SER A 432 4.23 -32.67 14.55
N GLY A 433 3.34 -32.67 13.53
CA GLY A 433 2.29 -33.68 13.41
C GLY A 433 1.23 -33.31 12.37
N ARG A 434 0.17 -34.11 12.32
CA ARG A 434 -0.93 -33.91 11.37
C ARG A 434 -1.86 -32.77 11.81
N ALA A 435 -2.24 -31.94 10.83
CA ALA A 435 -3.20 -30.86 11.02
C ALA A 435 -3.96 -30.58 9.72
N VAL A 436 -4.99 -29.76 9.80
CA VAL A 436 -5.65 -29.18 8.64
C VAL A 436 -5.05 -27.80 8.38
N ALA A 437 -4.47 -27.58 7.23
CA ALA A 437 -3.91 -26.30 6.82
C ALA A 437 -4.62 -25.77 5.56
N GLY A 438 -4.83 -24.45 5.48
CA GLY A 438 -5.52 -23.83 4.36
C GLY A 438 -6.25 -22.54 4.74
N LYS A 439 -7.19 -22.15 3.89
CA LYS A 439 -8.10 -21.03 4.11
C LYS A 439 -9.18 -21.44 5.12
N ILE A 440 -9.07 -21.01 6.36
CA ILE A 440 -9.95 -21.38 7.48
C ILE A 440 -10.67 -20.13 7.99
N GLY A 441 -11.96 -20.22 8.27
CA GLY A 441 -12.76 -19.11 8.80
C GLY A 441 -14.24 -19.19 8.44
N THR A 442 -14.90 -18.04 8.46
CA THR A 442 -16.31 -17.87 8.11
C THR A 442 -16.44 -17.26 6.72
N ILE A 443 -17.69 -17.07 6.24
CA ILE A 443 -17.96 -16.42 4.95
C ILE A 443 -17.48 -14.96 4.93
N ASP A 444 -17.46 -14.30 6.09
CA ASP A 444 -17.13 -12.88 6.21
C ASP A 444 -15.64 -12.63 6.54
N GLN A 445 -15.00 -13.63 7.17
CA GLN A 445 -13.60 -13.49 7.58
C GLN A 445 -12.86 -14.83 7.48
N VAL A 446 -11.80 -14.84 6.67
CA VAL A 446 -10.94 -16.00 6.46
C VAL A 446 -9.49 -15.66 6.78
N LYS A 447 -8.76 -16.68 7.23
CA LYS A 447 -7.29 -16.61 7.43
C LYS A 447 -6.66 -17.83 6.78
N ILE A 448 -5.42 -17.67 6.33
CA ILE A 448 -4.56 -18.78 5.92
C ILE A 448 -3.84 -19.23 7.19
N THR A 449 -4.24 -20.38 7.71
CA THR A 449 -3.76 -20.85 9.01
C THR A 449 -3.81 -22.38 9.10
N VAL A 450 -3.46 -22.91 10.27
CA VAL A 450 -3.43 -24.34 10.57
C VAL A 450 -4.27 -24.64 11.81
N PHE A 451 -4.97 -25.77 11.79
CA PHE A 451 -5.85 -26.22 12.88
C PHE A 451 -5.61 -27.70 13.19
N GLY A 452 -5.38 -28.03 14.46
CA GLY A 452 -5.21 -29.41 14.89
C GLY A 452 -4.55 -29.53 16.27
N PRO A 453 -4.44 -30.76 16.83
CA PRO A 453 -3.85 -31.00 18.14
C PRO A 453 -2.39 -30.50 18.25
N VAL A 454 -1.62 -30.58 17.16
CA VAL A 454 -0.22 -30.12 17.10
C VAL A 454 -0.10 -28.62 17.35
N VAL A 455 -1.08 -27.81 16.90
CA VAL A 455 -1.13 -26.36 17.14
C VAL A 455 -1.26 -26.07 18.64
N ASN A 456 -2.18 -26.76 19.30
CA ASN A 456 -2.39 -26.63 20.74
C ASN A 456 -1.15 -27.10 21.53
N LEU A 457 -0.47 -28.16 21.06
CA LEU A 457 0.74 -28.65 21.69
C LEU A 457 1.88 -27.63 21.60
N ALA A 458 2.11 -27.04 20.41
CA ALA A 458 3.13 -26.02 20.21
C ALA A 458 2.88 -24.77 21.08
N SER A 459 1.64 -24.30 21.18
CA SER A 459 1.26 -23.19 22.07
C SER A 459 1.50 -23.52 23.55
N ARG A 460 1.19 -24.74 23.97
CA ARG A 460 1.47 -25.18 25.37
C ARG A 460 2.97 -25.30 25.66
N LEU A 461 3.76 -25.80 24.70
CA LEU A 461 5.20 -25.82 24.81
C LEU A 461 5.78 -24.42 24.98
N GLU A 462 5.28 -23.45 24.18
CA GLU A 462 5.66 -22.05 24.38
C GLU A 462 5.40 -21.61 25.83
N SER A 463 4.17 -21.76 26.31
CA SER A 463 3.78 -21.34 27.66
C SER A 463 4.64 -22.04 28.75
N MET A 464 5.02 -23.30 28.57
CA MET A 464 5.91 -24.04 29.50
C MET A 464 7.34 -23.50 29.51
N THR A 465 7.78 -22.73 28.52
CA THR A 465 9.13 -22.14 28.50
C THR A 465 9.44 -21.29 29.72
N LYS A 466 8.43 -20.70 30.36
CA LYS A 466 8.56 -19.90 31.59
C LYS A 466 8.86 -20.79 32.79
N THR A 467 8.08 -21.84 32.97
CA THR A 467 8.19 -22.77 34.09
C THR A 467 9.46 -23.60 33.99
N LEU A 468 9.74 -24.13 32.80
CA LEU A 468 10.93 -24.97 32.54
C LEU A 468 12.22 -24.16 32.35
N ARG A 469 12.10 -22.81 32.28
CA ARG A 469 13.23 -21.88 32.13
C ARG A 469 14.08 -22.09 30.88
N ALA A 470 13.52 -22.75 29.85
CA ALA A 470 14.12 -22.98 28.56
C ALA A 470 13.65 -21.95 27.55
N SER A 471 14.48 -21.61 26.57
CA SER A 471 14.10 -20.64 25.55
C SER A 471 13.27 -21.24 24.41
N ILE A 472 13.59 -22.49 24.02
CA ILE A 472 12.95 -23.18 22.91
C ILE A 472 12.61 -24.60 23.33
N LEU A 473 11.33 -24.94 23.33
CA LEU A 473 10.85 -26.29 23.69
C LEU A 473 10.32 -27.02 22.46
N LEU A 474 10.61 -28.31 22.41
CA LEU A 474 10.22 -29.25 21.36
C LEU A 474 9.36 -30.37 21.94
N ASP A 475 8.40 -30.86 21.16
CA ASP A 475 7.79 -32.16 21.35
C ASP A 475 8.74 -33.29 20.93
N GLU A 476 8.44 -34.52 21.33
CA GLU A 476 9.30 -35.67 21.03
C GLU A 476 9.39 -35.97 19.54
N SER A 477 8.33 -35.78 18.76
CA SER A 477 8.34 -35.98 17.30
C SER A 477 9.38 -35.07 16.62
N THR A 478 9.38 -33.80 16.95
CA THR A 478 10.36 -32.82 16.44
C THR A 478 11.76 -33.15 16.97
N ALA A 479 11.89 -33.45 18.27
CA ALA A 479 13.18 -33.73 18.90
C ALA A 479 13.85 -34.97 18.31
N ALA A 480 13.10 -36.07 18.09
CA ALA A 480 13.58 -37.27 17.45
C ALA A 480 14.11 -37.01 16.03
N TYR A 481 13.34 -36.27 15.24
CA TYR A 481 13.76 -35.90 13.88
C TYR A 481 15.10 -35.13 13.90
N ILE A 482 15.24 -34.13 14.78
CA ILE A 482 16.47 -33.34 14.87
C ILE A 482 17.66 -34.16 15.30
N ARG A 483 17.50 -35.07 16.29
CA ARG A 483 18.58 -35.96 16.74
C ARG A 483 19.09 -36.88 15.63
N GLU A 484 18.18 -37.32 14.74
CA GLU A 484 18.52 -38.28 13.67
C GLU A 484 19.07 -37.58 12.41
N HIS A 485 18.54 -36.42 12.02
CA HIS A 485 18.78 -35.84 10.70
C HIS A 485 19.60 -34.54 10.73
N VAL A 486 19.75 -33.88 11.89
CA VAL A 486 20.44 -32.58 11.96
C VAL A 486 21.78 -32.73 12.70
N PRO A 487 22.90 -32.35 12.07
CA PRO A 487 24.20 -32.41 12.72
C PRO A 487 24.27 -31.51 13.96
N THR A 488 24.97 -31.95 14.99
CA THR A 488 25.16 -31.19 16.25
C THR A 488 25.92 -29.87 16.07
N SER A 489 26.61 -29.72 14.93
CA SER A 489 27.22 -28.45 14.50
C SER A 489 26.19 -27.38 14.06
N LEU A 490 24.93 -27.74 13.85
CA LEU A 490 23.84 -26.82 13.50
C LEU A 490 22.84 -26.67 14.64
N ALA A 491 22.48 -27.76 15.30
CA ALA A 491 21.54 -27.76 16.41
C ALA A 491 21.82 -28.92 17.37
N ARG A 492 21.56 -28.71 18.65
CA ARG A 492 21.64 -29.75 19.69
C ARG A 492 20.29 -29.88 20.39
N VAL A 493 19.96 -31.06 20.83
CA VAL A 493 18.71 -31.34 21.55
C VAL A 493 19.04 -32.05 22.87
N ARG A 494 18.46 -31.59 23.98
CA ARG A 494 18.47 -32.32 25.26
C ARG A 494 17.06 -32.60 25.74
N ARG A 495 16.84 -33.73 26.36
CA ARG A 495 15.61 -34.03 27.09
C ARG A 495 15.54 -33.16 28.36
N ILE A 496 14.36 -32.58 28.64
CA ILE A 496 14.16 -31.78 29.86
C ILE A 496 13.44 -32.57 30.92
N ALA A 497 12.25 -33.06 30.62
CA ALA A 497 11.44 -33.86 31.54
C ALA A 497 10.26 -34.51 30.79
N ASN A 498 9.70 -35.56 31.38
CA ASN A 498 8.37 -36.00 31.08
C ASN A 498 7.40 -35.20 31.97
N VAL A 499 6.55 -34.37 31.39
CA VAL A 499 5.69 -33.47 32.16
C VAL A 499 4.22 -33.72 31.87
N ARG A 500 3.36 -33.47 32.85
CA ARG A 500 1.90 -33.44 32.65
C ARG A 500 1.42 -32.00 32.77
N PRO A 501 1.19 -31.33 31.63
CA PRO A 501 0.68 -29.96 31.62
C PRO A 501 -0.72 -29.89 32.22
N TYR A 502 -1.04 -28.78 32.89
CA TYR A 502 -2.39 -28.53 33.39
C TYR A 502 -3.46 -28.70 32.30
N GLY A 503 -4.53 -29.45 32.62
CA GLY A 503 -5.62 -29.73 31.69
C GLY A 503 -5.33 -30.77 30.60
N MET A 504 -4.19 -31.51 30.71
CA MET A 504 -3.90 -32.68 29.88
C MET A 504 -3.93 -33.98 30.71
N ALA A 505 -4.60 -35.00 30.15
CA ALA A 505 -4.59 -36.32 30.75
C ALA A 505 -3.29 -37.10 30.47
N THR A 506 -2.68 -36.81 29.33
CA THR A 506 -1.45 -37.48 28.86
C THR A 506 -0.20 -36.68 29.21
N ALA A 507 0.84 -37.41 29.66
CA ALA A 507 2.15 -36.82 29.82
C ALA A 507 2.82 -36.56 28.47
N VAL A 508 3.69 -35.55 28.42
CA VAL A 508 4.43 -35.15 27.23
C VAL A 508 5.92 -35.13 27.56
N GLU A 509 6.69 -35.83 26.76
CA GLU A 509 8.16 -35.70 26.82
C GLU A 509 8.56 -34.40 26.14
N VAL A 510 9.28 -33.55 26.90
CA VAL A 510 9.67 -32.21 26.44
C VAL A 510 11.19 -32.15 26.31
N SER A 511 11.66 -31.68 25.18
CA SER A 511 13.05 -31.44 24.87
C SER A 511 13.34 -29.97 24.66
N GLU A 512 14.58 -29.54 24.86
CA GLU A 512 15.07 -28.19 24.53
C GLU A 512 15.91 -28.21 23.26
N LEU A 513 15.65 -27.26 22.37
CA LEU A 513 16.51 -26.98 21.25
C LEU A 513 17.61 -26.00 21.65
N LEU A 514 18.84 -26.40 21.44
CA LEU A 514 20.04 -25.63 21.74
C LEU A 514 20.83 -25.31 20.49
N PRO A 515 21.48 -24.13 20.41
CA PRO A 515 22.41 -23.85 19.33
C PRO A 515 23.66 -24.74 19.44
N PRO A 516 24.53 -24.79 18.42
CA PRO A 516 25.79 -25.50 18.47
C PRO A 516 26.67 -25.02 19.63
N VAL A 517 27.59 -25.87 20.09
CA VAL A 517 28.49 -25.54 21.21
C VAL A 517 29.34 -24.29 20.95
N THR A 518 29.64 -24.01 19.70
CA THR A 518 30.39 -22.80 19.27
C THR A 518 29.65 -21.50 19.54
N GLU A 519 28.32 -21.53 19.51
CA GLU A 519 27.45 -20.37 19.79
C GLU A 519 26.98 -20.33 21.26
N PHE A 520 26.99 -21.47 21.94
CA PHE A 520 26.58 -21.59 23.34
C PHE A 520 27.54 -22.50 24.12
N PRO A 521 28.78 -22.04 24.36
CA PRO A 521 29.82 -22.83 25.00
C PRO A 521 29.56 -23.08 26.49
N GLU A 522 28.68 -22.32 27.13
CA GLU A 522 28.32 -22.43 28.55
C GLU A 522 27.69 -23.77 28.90
N LEU A 523 27.08 -24.44 27.91
CA LEU A 523 26.49 -25.76 28.06
C LEU A 523 27.16 -26.75 27.11
N SER A 524 28.17 -27.47 27.60
CA SER A 524 28.88 -28.50 26.84
C SER A 524 28.05 -29.77 26.67
N ASP A 525 28.41 -30.61 25.69
CA ASP A 525 27.72 -31.88 25.45
C ASP A 525 27.88 -32.85 26.65
N SER A 526 28.99 -32.76 27.40
CA SER A 526 29.16 -33.50 28.64
C SER A 526 28.20 -33.04 29.74
N ALA A 527 27.93 -31.74 29.84
CA ALA A 527 26.94 -31.22 30.80
C ALA A 527 25.51 -31.65 30.43
N ILE A 528 25.19 -31.69 29.15
CA ILE A 528 23.91 -32.23 28.65
C ILE A 528 23.79 -33.71 29.05
N ALA A 529 24.83 -34.53 28.82
CA ALA A 529 24.82 -35.93 29.18
C ALA A 529 24.63 -36.16 30.70
N VAL A 530 25.24 -35.33 31.56
CA VAL A 530 25.04 -35.39 33.02
C VAL A 530 23.60 -35.05 33.39
N TYR A 531 23.00 -34.00 32.74
CA TYR A 531 21.60 -33.64 32.96
C TYR A 531 20.65 -34.78 32.57
N GLU A 532 20.86 -35.41 31.42
CA GLU A 532 20.03 -36.55 30.96
C GLU A 532 20.19 -37.80 31.85
N GLN A 533 21.38 -38.05 32.41
CA GLN A 533 21.56 -39.08 33.43
C GLN A 533 20.78 -38.78 34.73
N ALA A 534 20.72 -37.46 35.11
CA ALA A 534 19.91 -37.06 36.25
C ALA A 534 18.42 -37.29 35.98
N LEU A 535 17.95 -37.01 34.74
CA LEU A 535 16.58 -37.26 34.32
C LEU A 535 16.24 -38.76 34.34
N ASP A 536 17.14 -39.61 33.87
CA ASP A 536 16.98 -41.07 33.92
C ASP A 536 16.92 -41.60 35.35
N ALA A 537 17.71 -41.03 36.26
CA ALA A 537 17.64 -41.35 37.68
C ALA A 537 16.30 -40.90 38.30
N LEU A 538 15.85 -39.70 37.97
CA LEU A 538 14.56 -39.16 38.43
C LEU A 538 13.39 -40.06 38.01
N SER A 539 13.35 -40.46 36.75
CA SER A 539 12.26 -41.28 36.19
C SER A 539 12.21 -42.67 36.87
N LYS A 540 13.34 -43.21 37.27
CA LYS A 540 13.46 -44.49 37.98
C LYS A 540 13.18 -44.38 39.49
N GLY A 541 12.91 -43.21 40.03
CA GLY A 541 12.67 -42.96 41.44
C GLY A 541 13.95 -42.81 42.30
N ASP A 542 15.15 -42.77 41.69
CA ASP A 542 16.41 -42.50 42.38
C ASP A 542 16.67 -41.00 42.47
N TRP A 543 15.87 -40.34 43.30
CA TRP A 543 15.85 -38.88 43.39
C TRP A 543 17.10 -38.31 44.06
N GLU A 544 17.75 -39.08 44.97
CA GLU A 544 19.00 -38.66 45.61
C GLU A 544 20.16 -38.61 44.60
N ARG A 545 20.27 -39.61 43.75
CA ARG A 545 21.22 -39.63 42.64
C ARG A 545 20.92 -38.54 41.62
N SER A 546 19.66 -38.35 41.24
CA SER A 546 19.24 -37.29 40.34
C SER A 546 19.66 -35.91 40.86
N PHE A 547 19.38 -35.65 42.16
CA PHE A 547 19.75 -34.41 42.82
C PHE A 547 21.27 -34.17 42.81
N SER A 548 22.05 -35.19 43.10
CA SER A 548 23.52 -35.13 43.09
C SER A 548 24.08 -34.84 41.68
N LEU A 549 23.51 -35.44 40.63
CA LEU A 549 23.90 -35.20 39.24
C LEU A 549 23.53 -33.80 38.77
N LEU A 550 22.34 -33.29 39.13
CA LEU A 550 21.94 -31.91 38.79
C LEU A 550 22.89 -30.87 39.39
N HIS A 551 23.54 -31.12 40.51
CA HIS A 551 24.54 -30.23 41.10
C HIS A 551 25.88 -30.23 40.34
N GLN A 552 26.13 -31.21 39.47
CA GLN A 552 27.30 -31.24 38.59
C GLN A 552 27.09 -30.46 37.27
N VAL A 553 25.83 -30.15 36.94
CA VAL A 553 25.51 -29.33 35.79
C VAL A 553 25.86 -27.85 36.10
N PRO A 554 26.40 -27.07 35.16
CA PRO A 554 26.80 -25.68 35.38
C PRO A 554 25.70 -24.82 36.02
N ALA A 555 26.09 -23.92 36.93
CA ALA A 555 25.15 -23.03 37.63
C ALA A 555 24.44 -22.02 36.67
N THR A 556 25.02 -21.77 35.53
CA THR A 556 24.46 -20.93 34.47
C THR A 556 23.27 -21.59 33.77
N ASP A 557 23.14 -22.91 33.83
CA ASP A 557 22.01 -23.64 33.27
C ASP A 557 20.77 -23.53 34.17
N ARG A 558 19.86 -22.66 33.78
CA ARG A 558 18.61 -22.38 34.51
C ARG A 558 17.59 -23.53 34.44
N VAL A 559 17.68 -24.39 33.44
CA VAL A 559 16.72 -25.50 33.26
C VAL A 559 16.81 -26.50 34.37
N LYS A 560 18.04 -26.80 34.86
CA LYS A 560 18.24 -27.71 36.01
C LYS A 560 17.52 -27.25 37.27
N ASP A 561 17.34 -25.92 37.45
CA ASP A 561 16.70 -25.37 38.66
C ASP A 561 15.27 -25.89 38.82
N PHE A 562 14.55 -26.09 37.70
CA PHE A 562 13.19 -26.63 37.73
C PHE A 562 13.15 -28.00 38.42
N LEU A 563 13.96 -28.95 37.95
CA LEU A 563 14.01 -30.29 38.55
C LEU A 563 14.62 -30.27 39.98
N THR A 564 15.66 -29.47 40.21
CA THR A 564 16.29 -29.34 41.53
C THR A 564 15.28 -28.85 42.57
N VAL A 565 14.48 -27.82 42.23
CA VAL A 565 13.44 -27.31 43.12
C VAL A 565 12.33 -28.32 43.33
N PHE A 566 11.88 -28.99 42.27
CA PHE A 566 10.85 -30.04 42.37
C PHE A 566 11.28 -31.17 43.30
N ILE A 567 12.49 -31.71 43.15
CA ILE A 567 13.04 -32.74 43.99
C ILE A 567 13.19 -32.29 45.45
N ALA A 568 13.68 -31.05 45.65
CA ALA A 568 13.87 -30.50 46.99
C ALA A 568 12.54 -30.27 47.72
N GLN A 569 11.50 -29.78 47.04
CA GLN A 569 10.16 -29.57 47.61
C GLN A 569 9.50 -30.87 48.09
N ASN A 570 9.88 -32.01 47.52
CA ASN A 570 9.43 -33.34 47.92
C ASN A 570 10.42 -34.06 48.84
N ASN A 571 11.31 -33.34 49.53
CA ASN A 571 12.31 -33.91 50.45
C ASN A 571 13.20 -34.99 49.82
N ARG A 572 13.46 -34.90 48.51
CA ARG A 572 14.22 -35.86 47.70
C ARG A 572 13.67 -37.27 47.72
N THR A 573 12.38 -37.44 48.01
CA THR A 573 11.73 -38.73 48.09
C THR A 573 10.59 -38.79 47.07
N PRO A 574 10.58 -39.81 46.18
CA PRO A 574 9.52 -39.93 45.19
C PRO A 574 8.18 -40.26 45.88
N PRO A 575 7.05 -39.78 45.38
CA PRO A 575 5.70 -40.23 45.76
C PRO A 575 5.54 -41.74 45.55
N GLN A 576 4.62 -42.36 46.30
CA GLN A 576 4.40 -43.81 46.19
C GLN A 576 3.89 -44.25 44.81
N ASP A 577 3.20 -43.36 44.12
CA ASP A 577 2.62 -43.53 42.77
C ASP A 577 3.47 -42.86 41.68
N TRP A 578 4.76 -42.69 41.91
CA TRP A 578 5.67 -42.05 40.96
C TRP A 578 5.76 -42.81 39.65
N ASP A 579 5.28 -42.18 38.57
CA ASP A 579 5.24 -42.70 37.20
C ASP A 579 6.34 -42.12 36.29
N GLY A 580 7.27 -41.36 36.84
CA GLY A 580 8.32 -40.65 36.06
C GLY A 580 7.88 -39.31 35.48
N THR A 581 6.66 -38.87 35.80
CA THR A 581 6.07 -37.66 35.24
C THR A 581 6.02 -36.53 36.26
N VAL A 582 6.53 -35.36 35.88
CA VAL A 582 6.47 -34.16 36.72
C VAL A 582 5.16 -33.44 36.46
N PRO A 583 4.25 -33.29 37.46
CA PRO A 583 3.04 -32.53 37.29
C PRO A 583 3.35 -31.02 37.25
N LEU A 584 2.89 -30.34 36.20
CA LEU A 584 2.92 -28.89 36.14
C LEU A 584 1.60 -28.38 36.71
N GLY A 585 1.60 -27.88 37.96
CA GLY A 585 0.45 -27.25 38.59
C GLY A 585 0.03 -25.96 37.89
N HIS A 586 -1.17 -25.42 38.26
CA HIS A 586 -1.48 -24.03 38.01
C HIS A 586 -0.37 -23.17 38.63
N ASP A 587 0.29 -22.29 37.87
CA ASP A 587 1.08 -21.21 38.47
C ASP A 587 0.11 -20.43 39.39
N SER A 588 0.15 -20.77 40.66
CA SER A 588 -0.43 -19.92 41.70
C SER A 588 0.25 -18.56 41.52
N GLN A 589 -0.53 -17.51 41.36
CA GLN A 589 -0.16 -16.11 41.41
C GLN A 589 0.54 -15.76 42.75
N HIS A 590 1.64 -16.45 43.11
CA HIS A 590 2.41 -16.21 44.33
C HIS A 590 3.89 -16.44 44.02
N GLY A 591 4.51 -15.50 43.36
CA GLY A 591 5.94 -15.53 43.05
C GLY A 591 6.57 -14.17 42.76
N ASP A 592 5.84 -13.07 42.97
CA ASP A 592 6.40 -11.71 42.88
C ASP A 592 6.49 -11.04 44.26
N ARG A 593 7.23 -11.69 45.20
CA ARG A 593 7.78 -11.00 46.37
C ARG A 593 9.19 -11.53 46.60
N ALA A 594 10.16 -10.90 45.90
CA ALA A 594 11.54 -10.63 46.34
C ALA A 594 12.31 -10.00 45.16
#